data_0fece95805bb45f89ef82580b0e11633
#
_entry.id   0fece95805bb45f89ef82580b0e11633
#
_cell.length_a   1.000
_cell.length_b   1.000
_cell.length_c   1.000
_cell.angle_alpha   90.00
_cell.angle_beta   90.00
_cell.angle_gamma   90.00
#
_symmetry.space_group_name_H-M   'P 1'
#
loop_
_entity.id
_entity.type
_entity.pdbx_description
1 polymer ?
#
loop_
_entity_poly.entity_id
_entity_poly.type
_entity_poly.pdbx_seq_one_letter_code
_entity_poly.pdbx_strand_id
1 'polypeptide(L)'
;VVGRDARISGEMVDAIVTGTLTACGIDVVNAGLASTPTTELGVIFEKAEGGIILTASHNPRQWNALKLLNEKGEFLSDEEGKALQAIAESGEFDFVDVDAIGHVERKDFTQAHIDAILANPLVDVEAIRSKGYKVVLDAINSVGSIIMPRLLGKLGVECITLNGEPTGDFAHNPEPLPKNLVDLSSTVVKEGADLGISVDPDVDRLAFICENGEPFVEEYTLVAVADYLLDCAVAKGQKDLATVSNLSSSRALRDVTEAHGGTYYAAAVGEVNVVTKMKETGAVIGGEGNGGVIYPAAHSGRDALVGIALL
;
A
#
# COMPACT_ATOMS: atom_id res chain seq x y z
N VAL A 1 -13.89 1.58 -9.60
CA VAL A 1 -12.59 1.00 -9.98
C VAL A 1 -12.44 -0.39 -9.38
N VAL A 2 -11.94 -1.36 -10.14
CA VAL A 2 -11.65 -2.72 -9.65
C VAL A 2 -10.17 -3.03 -9.91
N GLY A 3 -9.44 -3.42 -8.86
CA GLY A 3 -8.05 -3.88 -8.96
C GLY A 3 -7.86 -5.20 -8.22
N ARG A 4 -6.77 -5.92 -8.51
CA ARG A 4 -6.48 -7.19 -7.82
C ARG A 4 -4.98 -7.42 -7.66
N ASP A 5 -4.60 -8.17 -6.62
CA ASP A 5 -3.29 -8.77 -6.56
C ASP A 5 -3.16 -9.98 -7.52
N ALA A 6 -2.02 -10.68 -7.49
CA ALA A 6 -1.78 -11.80 -8.39
C ALA A 6 -2.34 -13.14 -7.90
N ARG A 7 -3.11 -13.20 -6.81
CA ARG A 7 -3.66 -14.47 -6.28
C ARG A 7 -4.31 -15.30 -7.37
N ILE A 8 -4.08 -16.60 -7.34
CA ILE A 8 -4.53 -17.55 -8.37
C ILE A 8 -6.05 -17.47 -8.60
N SER A 9 -6.83 -17.26 -7.53
CA SER A 9 -8.28 -17.09 -7.63
C SER A 9 -8.72 -15.70 -8.14
N GLY A 10 -7.78 -14.76 -8.30
CA GLY A 10 -8.08 -13.36 -8.62
C GLY A 10 -8.86 -13.18 -9.91
N GLU A 11 -8.48 -13.85 -10.99
CA GLU A 11 -9.19 -13.73 -12.29
C GLU A 11 -10.63 -14.23 -12.22
N MET A 12 -10.87 -15.33 -11.52
CA MET A 12 -12.23 -15.87 -11.35
C MET A 12 -13.08 -14.90 -10.51
N VAL A 13 -12.54 -14.37 -9.43
CA VAL A 13 -13.26 -13.41 -8.57
C VAL A 13 -13.51 -12.09 -9.32
N ASP A 14 -12.52 -11.59 -10.07
CA ASP A 14 -12.66 -10.39 -10.91
C ASP A 14 -13.79 -10.53 -11.94
N ALA A 15 -13.86 -11.67 -12.63
CA ALA A 15 -14.92 -11.94 -13.58
C ALA A 15 -16.32 -11.91 -12.95
N ILE A 16 -16.48 -12.47 -11.74
CA ILE A 16 -17.74 -12.46 -10.99
C ILE A 16 -18.10 -11.03 -10.55
N VAL A 17 -17.15 -10.32 -9.92
CA VAL A 17 -17.37 -8.96 -9.41
C VAL A 17 -17.71 -8.01 -10.56
N THR A 18 -16.88 -7.98 -11.60
CA THR A 18 -17.08 -7.11 -12.76
C THR A 18 -18.40 -7.41 -13.47
N GLY A 19 -18.71 -8.71 -13.67
CA GLY A 19 -19.99 -9.12 -14.29
C GLY A 19 -21.21 -8.73 -13.46
N THR A 20 -21.12 -8.83 -12.13
CA THR A 20 -22.20 -8.43 -11.22
C THR A 20 -22.42 -6.92 -11.25
N LEU A 21 -21.34 -6.12 -11.16
CA LEU A 21 -21.42 -4.67 -11.20
C LEU A 21 -22.06 -4.19 -12.52
N THR A 22 -21.62 -4.72 -13.65
CA THR A 22 -22.18 -4.34 -14.95
C THR A 22 -23.64 -4.76 -15.09
N ALA A 23 -24.03 -5.92 -14.54
CA ALA A 23 -25.43 -6.36 -14.51
C ALA A 23 -26.32 -5.45 -13.64
N CYS A 24 -25.74 -4.72 -12.69
CA CYS A 24 -26.42 -3.66 -11.91
C CYS A 24 -26.39 -2.28 -12.60
N GLY A 25 -25.87 -2.18 -13.84
CA GLY A 25 -25.79 -0.91 -14.57
C GLY A 25 -24.60 -0.03 -14.19
N ILE A 26 -23.60 -0.58 -13.50
CA ILE A 26 -22.44 0.17 -13.03
C ILE A 26 -21.30 0.03 -14.06
N ASP A 27 -20.76 1.16 -14.49
CA ASP A 27 -19.56 1.19 -15.32
C ASP A 27 -18.32 0.83 -14.46
N VAL A 28 -17.46 -0.01 -15.01
CA VAL A 28 -16.28 -0.52 -14.30
C VAL A 28 -15.01 -0.11 -15.02
N VAL A 29 -14.14 0.61 -14.32
CA VAL A 29 -12.74 0.80 -14.71
C VAL A 29 -11.93 -0.32 -14.05
N ASN A 30 -11.47 -1.29 -14.86
CA ASN A 30 -10.73 -2.44 -14.36
C ASN A 30 -9.22 -2.19 -14.49
N ALA A 31 -8.54 -2.04 -13.34
CA ALA A 31 -7.10 -1.80 -13.23
C ALA A 31 -6.27 -3.08 -13.47
N GLY A 32 -6.91 -4.25 -13.50
CA GLY A 32 -6.23 -5.54 -13.63
C GLY A 32 -5.33 -5.84 -12.42
N LEU A 33 -4.09 -6.27 -12.70
CA LEU A 33 -3.07 -6.45 -11.67
C LEU A 33 -2.60 -5.09 -11.15
N ALA A 34 -3.05 -4.73 -9.97
CA ALA A 34 -2.76 -3.45 -9.31
C ALA A 34 -2.57 -3.64 -7.80
N SER A 35 -1.73 -2.81 -7.21
CA SER A 35 -1.58 -2.77 -5.75
C SER A 35 -2.80 -2.15 -5.08
N THR A 36 -2.97 -2.38 -3.78
CA THR A 36 -3.98 -1.70 -2.97
C THR A 36 -3.88 -0.19 -3.14
N PRO A 37 -2.73 0.48 -2.88
CA PRO A 37 -2.63 1.93 -3.06
C PRO A 37 -2.82 2.40 -4.51
N THR A 38 -2.42 1.60 -5.51
CA THR A 38 -2.68 1.96 -6.92
C THR A 38 -4.18 1.98 -7.23
N THR A 39 -4.95 1.06 -6.64
CA THR A 39 -6.40 1.00 -6.84
C THR A 39 -7.11 2.14 -6.10
N GLU A 40 -6.67 2.47 -4.88
CA GLU A 40 -7.14 3.63 -4.11
C GLU A 40 -6.95 4.93 -4.90
N LEU A 41 -5.75 5.16 -5.42
CA LEU A 41 -5.47 6.31 -6.28
C LEU A 41 -6.26 6.27 -7.59
N GLY A 42 -6.50 5.08 -8.16
CA GLY A 42 -7.36 4.89 -9.32
C GLY A 42 -8.77 5.43 -9.11
N VAL A 43 -9.37 5.22 -7.92
CA VAL A 43 -10.67 5.80 -7.55
C VAL A 43 -10.61 7.34 -7.60
N ILE A 44 -9.54 7.92 -7.05
CA ILE A 44 -9.35 9.38 -7.00
C ILE A 44 -9.14 9.96 -8.42
N PHE A 45 -8.28 9.31 -9.23
CA PHE A 45 -7.96 9.76 -10.58
C PHE A 45 -9.17 9.73 -11.52
N GLU A 46 -10.00 8.69 -11.41
CA GLU A 46 -11.22 8.52 -12.20
C GLU A 46 -12.40 9.29 -11.63
N LYS A 47 -12.29 9.85 -10.42
CA LYS A 47 -13.40 10.40 -9.65
C LYS A 47 -14.56 9.41 -9.55
N ALA A 48 -14.21 8.15 -9.36
CA ALA A 48 -15.18 7.07 -9.26
C ALA A 48 -15.93 7.13 -7.92
N GLU A 49 -17.14 6.60 -7.91
CA GLU A 49 -18.02 6.56 -6.72
C GLU A 49 -17.53 5.53 -5.69
N GLY A 50 -16.60 4.65 -6.06
CA GLY A 50 -15.96 3.71 -5.16
C GLY A 50 -15.01 2.76 -5.86
N GLY A 51 -14.48 1.83 -5.08
CA GLY A 51 -13.56 0.82 -5.61
C GLY A 51 -13.64 -0.52 -4.88
N ILE A 52 -13.15 -1.54 -5.54
CA ILE A 52 -13.03 -2.90 -4.98
C ILE A 52 -11.63 -3.42 -5.29
N ILE A 53 -10.92 -3.88 -4.25
CA ILE A 53 -9.64 -4.52 -4.39
C ILE A 53 -9.79 -5.99 -4.04
N LEU A 54 -9.40 -6.86 -4.97
CA LEU A 54 -9.48 -8.31 -4.83
C LEU A 54 -8.14 -8.81 -4.30
N THR A 55 -8.05 -8.95 -2.98
CA THR A 55 -6.84 -9.35 -2.28
C THR A 55 -7.16 -9.86 -0.88
N ALA A 56 -6.33 -10.71 -0.35
CA ALA A 56 -6.32 -11.04 1.08
C ALA A 56 -4.99 -10.63 1.75
N SER A 57 -4.30 -9.61 1.17
CA SER A 57 -3.04 -9.06 1.66
C SER A 57 -2.02 -10.18 1.95
N HIS A 58 -1.46 -10.19 3.14
CA HIS A 58 -0.46 -11.15 3.64
C HIS A 58 -1.01 -12.54 3.99
N ASN A 59 -2.31 -12.80 3.83
CA ASN A 59 -2.87 -14.13 4.08
C ASN A 59 -2.37 -15.15 3.05
N PRO A 60 -2.29 -16.45 3.42
CA PRO A 60 -1.85 -17.51 2.52
C PRO A 60 -2.67 -17.57 1.22
N ARG A 61 -2.10 -18.19 0.18
CA ARG A 61 -2.58 -18.16 -1.20
C ARG A 61 -4.01 -18.68 -1.43
N GLN A 62 -4.54 -19.53 -0.52
CA GLN A 62 -5.90 -20.06 -0.60
C GLN A 62 -6.99 -19.05 -0.22
N TRP A 63 -6.62 -17.94 0.41
CA TRP A 63 -7.54 -16.89 0.78
C TRP A 63 -7.66 -15.84 -0.34
N ASN A 64 -8.84 -15.28 -0.47
CA ASN A 64 -9.09 -14.06 -1.21
C ASN A 64 -10.21 -13.28 -0.51
N ALA A 65 -10.30 -11.99 -0.77
CA ALA A 65 -11.29 -11.13 -0.14
C ALA A 65 -11.59 -9.91 -1.03
N LEU A 66 -12.60 -9.15 -0.64
CA LEU A 66 -12.94 -7.86 -1.22
C LEU A 66 -12.61 -6.77 -0.20
N LYS A 67 -11.65 -5.90 -0.51
CA LYS A 67 -11.45 -4.64 0.20
C LYS A 67 -12.29 -3.58 -0.53
N LEU A 68 -13.14 -2.87 0.20
CA LEU A 68 -14.12 -1.96 -0.37
C LEU A 68 -13.73 -0.51 -0.08
N LEU A 69 -13.76 0.32 -1.13
CA LEU A 69 -13.38 1.72 -1.06
C LEU A 69 -14.57 2.63 -1.32
N ASN A 70 -14.61 3.75 -0.62
CA ASN A 70 -15.53 4.85 -0.90
C ASN A 70 -15.02 5.76 -2.04
N GLU A 71 -15.74 6.84 -2.35
CA GLU A 71 -15.42 7.80 -3.40
C GLU A 71 -14.10 8.58 -3.18
N LYS A 72 -13.52 8.49 -1.98
CA LYS A 72 -12.23 9.11 -1.65
C LYS A 72 -11.06 8.16 -1.85
N GLY A 73 -11.32 6.93 -2.31
CA GLY A 73 -10.30 5.88 -2.39
C GLY A 73 -9.87 5.36 -1.01
N GLU A 74 -10.70 5.48 0.00
CA GLU A 74 -10.44 5.03 1.36
C GLU A 74 -11.31 3.82 1.70
N PHE A 75 -10.82 2.96 2.58
CA PHE A 75 -11.64 1.85 3.07
C PHE A 75 -12.92 2.35 3.74
N LEU A 76 -14.00 1.60 3.54
CA LEU A 76 -15.28 1.93 4.16
C LEU A 76 -15.14 2.04 5.68
N SER A 77 -15.74 3.08 6.25
CA SER A 77 -15.91 3.24 7.68
C SER A 77 -16.81 2.13 8.25
N ASP A 78 -16.82 1.98 9.56
CA ASP A 78 -17.73 1.03 10.25
C ASP A 78 -19.22 1.30 9.94
N GLU A 79 -19.60 2.58 9.79
CA GLU A 79 -20.97 2.98 9.44
C GLU A 79 -21.31 2.59 7.99
N GLU A 80 -20.45 2.91 7.03
CA GLU A 80 -20.59 2.53 5.61
C GLU A 80 -20.61 1.00 5.44
N GLY A 81 -19.71 0.29 6.15
CA GLY A 81 -19.65 -1.17 6.14
C GLY A 81 -20.95 -1.81 6.68
N LYS A 82 -21.51 -1.28 7.77
CA LYS A 82 -22.80 -1.75 8.31
C LYS A 82 -23.96 -1.47 7.36
N ALA A 83 -23.96 -0.31 6.70
CA ALA A 83 -24.99 0.02 5.71
C ALA A 83 -24.94 -0.96 4.53
N LEU A 84 -23.75 -1.25 4.03
CA LEU A 84 -23.55 -2.23 2.95
C LEU A 84 -23.98 -3.65 3.39
N GLN A 85 -23.62 -4.06 4.61
CA GLN A 85 -24.03 -5.35 5.16
C GLN A 85 -25.55 -5.47 5.24
N ALA A 86 -26.26 -4.43 5.68
CA ALA A 86 -27.72 -4.43 5.74
C ALA A 86 -28.35 -4.60 4.34
N ILE A 87 -27.79 -3.98 3.30
CA ILE A 87 -28.21 -4.17 1.91
C ILE A 87 -27.98 -5.63 1.49
N ALA A 88 -26.81 -6.18 1.77
CA ALA A 88 -26.49 -7.57 1.42
C ALA A 88 -27.41 -8.58 2.13
N GLU A 89 -27.74 -8.33 3.40
CA GLU A 89 -28.63 -9.18 4.21
C GLU A 89 -30.10 -9.08 3.76
N SER A 90 -30.53 -7.97 3.15
CA SER A 90 -31.89 -7.84 2.62
C SER A 90 -32.19 -8.84 1.50
N GLY A 91 -31.16 -9.26 0.75
CA GLY A 91 -31.32 -10.11 -0.41
C GLY A 91 -32.07 -9.45 -1.57
N GLU A 92 -32.32 -8.15 -1.47
CA GLU A 92 -32.98 -7.37 -2.53
C GLU A 92 -31.93 -6.78 -3.46
N PHE A 93 -31.84 -7.32 -4.68
CA PHE A 93 -30.90 -6.86 -5.69
C PHE A 93 -31.64 -6.56 -6.99
N ASP A 94 -31.38 -5.39 -7.55
CA ASP A 94 -31.93 -4.97 -8.82
C ASP A 94 -30.86 -5.12 -9.94
N PHE A 95 -31.23 -5.86 -10.96
CA PHE A 95 -30.46 -5.94 -12.21
C PHE A 95 -31.17 -5.11 -13.28
N VAL A 96 -30.38 -4.49 -14.15
CA VAL A 96 -30.92 -3.60 -15.17
C VAL A 96 -31.31 -4.38 -16.44
N ASP A 97 -32.13 -3.74 -17.29
CA ASP A 97 -32.42 -4.25 -18.62
C ASP A 97 -31.17 -4.19 -19.52
N VAL A 98 -31.19 -4.98 -20.60
CA VAL A 98 -30.07 -5.14 -21.54
C VAL A 98 -29.51 -3.83 -22.08
N ASP A 99 -30.34 -2.82 -22.25
CA ASP A 99 -29.96 -1.50 -22.78
C ASP A 99 -29.27 -0.61 -21.75
N ALA A 100 -29.26 -1.00 -20.47
CA ALA A 100 -28.68 -0.27 -19.35
C ALA A 100 -27.51 -1.01 -18.68
N ILE A 101 -27.04 -2.13 -19.27
CA ILE A 101 -25.87 -2.85 -18.77
C ILE A 101 -24.64 -1.92 -18.80
N GLY A 102 -23.91 -1.88 -17.68
CA GLY A 102 -22.68 -1.09 -17.55
C GLY A 102 -21.54 -1.55 -18.45
N HIS A 103 -20.61 -0.67 -18.70
CA HIS A 103 -19.44 -0.92 -19.54
C HIS A 103 -18.21 -1.24 -18.72
N VAL A 104 -17.26 -1.97 -19.35
CA VAL A 104 -15.95 -2.25 -18.74
C VAL A 104 -14.86 -1.59 -19.56
N GLU A 105 -14.10 -0.69 -18.92
CA GLU A 105 -12.86 -0.13 -19.46
C GLU A 105 -11.67 -0.76 -18.71
N ARG A 106 -10.57 -1.06 -19.42
CA ARG A 106 -9.32 -1.49 -18.80
C ARG A 106 -8.32 -0.34 -18.80
N LYS A 107 -7.74 -0.06 -17.61
CA LYS A 107 -6.82 1.06 -17.44
C LYS A 107 -5.72 0.75 -16.42
N ASP A 108 -4.47 0.87 -16.84
CA ASP A 108 -3.29 0.70 -15.96
C ASP A 108 -2.97 2.04 -15.27
N PHE A 109 -3.04 2.07 -13.94
CA PHE A 109 -2.71 3.24 -13.11
C PHE A 109 -1.28 3.21 -12.56
N THR A 110 -0.50 2.18 -12.85
CA THR A 110 0.85 1.99 -12.30
C THR A 110 1.74 3.21 -12.53
N GLN A 111 1.76 3.74 -13.77
CA GLN A 111 2.61 4.89 -14.08
C GLN A 111 2.10 6.17 -13.39
N ALA A 112 0.78 6.39 -13.36
CA ALA A 112 0.20 7.56 -12.70
C ALA A 112 0.49 7.55 -11.18
N HIS A 113 0.44 6.38 -10.54
CA HIS A 113 0.82 6.22 -9.14
C HIS A 113 2.30 6.58 -8.93
N ILE A 114 3.21 5.98 -9.71
CA ILE A 114 4.66 6.28 -9.62
C ILE A 114 4.92 7.79 -9.82
N ASP A 115 4.30 8.39 -10.80
CA ASP A 115 4.48 9.83 -11.09
C ASP A 115 3.97 10.70 -9.93
N ALA A 116 2.88 10.32 -9.29
CA ALA A 116 2.37 11.02 -8.10
C ALA A 116 3.35 10.94 -6.92
N ILE A 117 3.97 9.79 -6.69
CA ILE A 117 5.00 9.62 -5.64
C ILE A 117 6.23 10.48 -5.95
N LEU A 118 6.73 10.42 -7.18
CA LEU A 118 7.95 11.16 -7.59
C LEU A 118 7.72 12.68 -7.65
N ALA A 119 6.48 13.14 -7.81
CA ALA A 119 6.13 14.55 -7.76
C ALA A 119 6.09 15.12 -6.33
N ASN A 120 6.18 14.26 -5.30
CA ASN A 120 6.17 14.70 -3.91
C ASN A 120 7.44 15.51 -3.60
N PRO A 121 7.33 16.74 -3.06
CA PRO A 121 8.49 17.62 -2.81
C PRO A 121 9.45 17.11 -1.73
N LEU A 122 9.12 16.06 -1.00
CA LEU A 122 10.01 15.41 -0.04
C LEU A 122 10.79 14.25 -0.66
N VAL A 123 10.46 13.82 -1.88
CA VAL A 123 11.20 12.80 -2.62
C VAL A 123 12.27 13.49 -3.46
N ASP A 124 13.50 13.49 -2.97
CA ASP A 124 14.65 14.05 -3.70
C ASP A 124 15.25 13.00 -4.66
N VAL A 125 14.62 12.88 -5.84
CA VAL A 125 15.00 11.90 -6.88
C VAL A 125 16.47 12.06 -7.27
N GLU A 126 16.99 13.27 -7.36
CA GLU A 126 18.38 13.51 -7.77
C GLU A 126 19.39 13.12 -6.67
N ALA A 127 19.04 13.38 -5.41
CA ALA A 127 19.85 12.94 -4.27
C ALA A 127 19.91 11.41 -4.21
N ILE A 128 18.77 10.72 -4.34
CA ILE A 128 18.70 9.25 -4.36
C ILE A 128 19.54 8.70 -5.53
N ARG A 129 19.31 9.22 -6.73
CA ARG A 129 20.03 8.80 -7.95
C ARG A 129 21.53 8.97 -7.84
N SER A 130 21.98 10.05 -7.19
CA SER A 130 23.41 10.35 -7.03
C SER A 130 24.16 9.35 -6.15
N LYS A 131 23.46 8.58 -5.34
CA LYS A 131 24.04 7.57 -4.44
C LYS A 131 24.36 6.27 -5.15
N GLY A 132 23.66 5.95 -6.25
CA GLY A 132 23.86 4.70 -7.00
C GLY A 132 23.56 3.45 -6.18
N TYR A 133 22.49 3.49 -5.39
CA TYR A 133 22.09 2.37 -4.56
C TYR A 133 21.82 1.09 -5.36
N LYS A 134 22.18 -0.04 -4.77
CA LYS A 134 21.86 -1.38 -5.24
C LYS A 134 20.98 -2.08 -4.22
N VAL A 135 19.82 -2.57 -4.64
CA VAL A 135 18.86 -3.22 -3.75
C VAL A 135 18.47 -4.61 -4.24
N VAL A 136 18.07 -5.46 -3.32
CA VAL A 136 17.39 -6.73 -3.62
C VAL A 136 15.92 -6.58 -3.23
N LEU A 137 15.02 -6.82 -4.18
CA LEU A 137 13.57 -6.76 -3.99
C LEU A 137 12.99 -8.17 -3.92
N ASP A 138 12.24 -8.49 -2.89
CA ASP A 138 11.37 -9.66 -2.86
C ASP A 138 9.92 -9.21 -3.13
N ALA A 139 9.40 -9.59 -4.29
CA ALA A 139 8.06 -9.22 -4.77
C ALA A 139 7.02 -10.33 -4.57
N ILE A 140 7.37 -11.40 -3.85
CA ILE A 140 6.49 -12.52 -3.45
C ILE A 140 5.63 -13.10 -4.60
N ASN A 141 6.09 -13.04 -5.84
CA ASN A 141 5.34 -13.44 -7.03
C ASN A 141 3.96 -12.76 -7.15
N SER A 142 3.88 -11.48 -6.79
CA SER A 142 2.67 -10.69 -6.86
C SER A 142 2.89 -9.32 -7.54
N VAL A 143 1.97 -8.38 -7.37
CA VAL A 143 1.95 -7.10 -8.11
C VAL A 143 3.13 -6.19 -7.76
N GLY A 144 3.82 -6.43 -6.66
CA GLY A 144 5.09 -5.78 -6.34
C GLY A 144 6.14 -5.95 -7.44
N SER A 145 6.13 -7.09 -8.16
CA SER A 145 7.03 -7.35 -9.30
C SER A 145 6.78 -6.43 -10.51
N ILE A 146 5.60 -5.84 -10.59
CA ILE A 146 5.21 -4.93 -11.67
C ILE A 146 5.60 -3.49 -11.35
N ILE A 147 5.23 -3.02 -10.16
CA ILE A 147 5.33 -1.59 -9.81
C ILE A 147 6.69 -1.21 -9.21
N MET A 148 7.24 -2.07 -8.33
CA MET A 148 8.45 -1.74 -7.57
C MET A 148 9.71 -1.57 -8.43
N PRO A 149 10.02 -2.46 -9.42
CA PRO A 149 11.16 -2.26 -10.29
C PRO A 149 11.05 -1.00 -11.15
N ARG A 150 9.82 -0.59 -11.53
CA ARG A 150 9.59 0.65 -12.27
C ARG A 150 9.87 1.88 -11.41
N LEU A 151 9.41 1.91 -10.15
CA LEU A 151 9.72 2.98 -9.21
C LEU A 151 11.23 3.08 -8.96
N LEU A 152 11.87 1.97 -8.59
CA LEU A 152 13.31 1.91 -8.31
C LEU A 152 14.15 2.35 -9.52
N GLY A 153 13.77 1.93 -10.73
CA GLY A 153 14.41 2.37 -11.96
C GLY A 153 14.29 3.88 -12.19
N LYS A 154 13.13 4.50 -11.86
CA LYS A 154 12.95 5.96 -11.93
C LYS A 154 13.79 6.69 -10.88
N LEU A 155 14.00 6.09 -9.73
CA LEU A 155 14.90 6.59 -8.68
C LEU A 155 16.38 6.36 -9.00
N GLY A 156 16.71 5.66 -10.10
CA GLY A 156 18.09 5.35 -10.49
C GLY A 156 18.74 4.29 -9.61
N VAL A 157 17.97 3.44 -8.98
CA VAL A 157 18.41 2.36 -8.10
C VAL A 157 18.56 1.08 -8.91
N GLU A 158 19.73 0.39 -8.78
CA GLU A 158 19.92 -0.95 -9.32
C GLU A 158 19.11 -1.97 -8.52
N CYS A 159 18.24 -2.74 -9.19
CA CYS A 159 17.32 -3.66 -8.54
C CYS A 159 17.53 -5.09 -9.01
N ILE A 160 17.85 -5.98 -8.06
CA ILE A 160 17.80 -7.43 -8.26
C ILE A 160 16.47 -7.92 -7.70
N THR A 161 15.63 -8.51 -8.54
CA THR A 161 14.30 -8.97 -8.11
C THR A 161 14.29 -10.47 -7.85
N LEU A 162 13.88 -10.86 -6.65
CA LEU A 162 13.50 -12.21 -6.25
C LEU A 162 11.98 -12.35 -6.38
N ASN A 163 11.51 -13.56 -6.70
CA ASN A 163 10.08 -13.86 -6.77
C ASN A 163 9.31 -12.83 -7.63
N GLY A 164 9.85 -12.55 -8.81
CA GLY A 164 9.48 -11.42 -9.66
C GLY A 164 8.41 -11.73 -10.71
N GLU A 165 7.78 -12.90 -10.70
CA GLU A 165 6.75 -13.29 -11.67
C GLU A 165 5.35 -13.18 -11.01
N PRO A 166 4.42 -12.34 -11.51
CA PRO A 166 3.13 -12.12 -10.86
C PRO A 166 2.16 -13.29 -11.08
N THR A 167 2.57 -14.48 -10.66
CA THR A 167 1.82 -15.74 -10.82
C THR A 167 0.83 -16.00 -9.71
N GLY A 168 1.00 -15.33 -8.55
CA GLY A 168 0.22 -15.61 -7.34
C GLY A 168 0.58 -16.92 -6.65
N ASP A 169 1.58 -17.65 -7.17
CA ASP A 169 2.18 -18.78 -6.46
C ASP A 169 3.29 -18.25 -5.54
N PHE A 170 2.90 -17.85 -4.35
CA PHE A 170 3.78 -17.20 -3.39
C PHE A 170 4.93 -18.12 -3.01
N ALA A 171 6.17 -17.65 -3.19
CA ALA A 171 7.38 -18.44 -2.97
C ALA A 171 7.59 -18.82 -1.49
N HIS A 172 7.08 -18.03 -0.57
CA HIS A 172 7.06 -18.27 0.87
C HIS A 172 5.79 -17.73 1.49
N ASN A 173 5.65 -17.78 2.81
CA ASN A 173 4.54 -17.12 3.49
C ASN A 173 4.58 -15.61 3.18
N PRO A 174 3.50 -15.03 2.63
CA PRO A 174 3.52 -13.67 2.09
C PRO A 174 3.57 -12.56 3.14
N GLU A 175 3.51 -12.88 4.42
CA GLU A 175 3.73 -11.91 5.48
C GLU A 175 5.22 -11.55 5.57
N PRO A 176 5.62 -10.26 5.43
CA PRO A 176 7.03 -9.85 5.37
C PRO A 176 7.69 -9.83 6.75
N LEU A 177 7.69 -10.97 7.44
CA LEU A 177 8.36 -11.17 8.72
C LEU A 177 9.76 -11.76 8.53
N PRO A 178 10.72 -11.48 9.42
CA PRO A 178 12.10 -11.94 9.30
C PRO A 178 12.25 -13.44 9.00
N LYS A 179 11.42 -14.28 9.60
CA LYS A 179 11.42 -15.75 9.37
C LYS A 179 11.09 -16.16 7.93
N ASN A 180 10.41 -15.31 7.20
CA ASN A 180 9.99 -15.55 5.82
C ASN A 180 10.95 -14.92 4.80
N LEU A 181 11.89 -14.07 5.23
CA LEU A 181 12.77 -13.28 4.39
C LEU A 181 14.23 -13.81 4.35
N VAL A 182 14.42 -15.10 4.61
CA VAL A 182 15.77 -15.72 4.69
C VAL A 182 16.51 -15.62 3.34
N ASP A 183 15.82 -15.86 2.23
CA ASP A 183 16.41 -15.80 0.90
C ASP A 183 16.75 -14.35 0.53
N LEU A 184 15.90 -13.39 0.89
CA LEU A 184 16.18 -11.96 0.72
C LEU A 184 17.44 -11.56 1.50
N SER A 185 17.49 -11.90 2.79
CA SER A 185 18.63 -11.61 3.68
C SER A 185 19.94 -12.18 3.14
N SER A 186 19.94 -13.45 2.74
CA SER A 186 21.14 -14.09 2.18
C SER A 186 21.58 -13.49 0.84
N THR A 187 20.61 -13.08 0.01
CA THR A 187 20.89 -12.48 -1.30
C THR A 187 21.45 -11.06 -1.16
N VAL A 188 20.96 -10.26 -0.22
CA VAL A 188 21.52 -8.92 0.09
C VAL A 188 23.01 -9.02 0.36
N VAL A 189 23.42 -9.91 1.25
CA VAL A 189 24.82 -10.12 1.61
C VAL A 189 25.63 -10.66 0.42
N LYS A 190 25.11 -11.64 -0.28
CA LYS A 190 25.77 -12.28 -1.43
C LYS A 190 26.05 -11.29 -2.56
N GLU A 191 25.08 -10.44 -2.87
CA GLU A 191 25.15 -9.48 -3.96
C GLU A 191 25.84 -8.16 -3.56
N GLY A 192 26.15 -7.98 -2.26
CA GLY A 192 26.69 -6.74 -1.71
C GLY A 192 25.74 -5.56 -1.95
N ALA A 193 24.43 -5.79 -1.76
CA ALA A 193 23.43 -4.77 -1.92
C ALA A 193 23.35 -3.88 -0.66
N ASP A 194 22.99 -2.61 -0.87
CA ASP A 194 22.87 -1.62 0.21
C ASP A 194 21.63 -1.90 1.09
N LEU A 195 20.59 -2.52 0.47
CA LEU A 195 19.30 -2.75 1.15
C LEU A 195 18.56 -3.92 0.52
N GLY A 196 17.85 -4.68 1.34
CA GLY A 196 16.80 -5.60 0.92
C GLY A 196 15.43 -4.98 1.14
N ILE A 197 14.52 -5.18 0.19
CA ILE A 197 13.15 -4.65 0.20
C ILE A 197 12.20 -5.82 0.05
N SER A 198 11.23 -5.95 0.94
CA SER A 198 10.13 -6.90 0.80
C SER A 198 8.80 -6.18 0.88
N VAL A 199 7.88 -6.53 -0.02
CA VAL A 199 6.50 -6.08 -0.01
C VAL A 199 5.56 -7.28 0.08
N ASP A 200 4.37 -7.09 0.63
CA ASP A 200 3.32 -8.10 0.64
C ASP A 200 2.57 -8.16 -0.72
N PRO A 201 1.68 -9.12 -0.93
CA PRO A 201 1.06 -9.36 -2.23
C PRO A 201 0.36 -8.16 -2.88
N ASP A 202 -0.19 -7.24 -2.10
CA ASP A 202 -0.91 -6.06 -2.56
C ASP A 202 -0.18 -4.73 -2.27
N VAL A 203 1.10 -4.81 -1.81
CA VAL A 203 2.05 -3.69 -1.74
C VAL A 203 1.59 -2.56 -0.79
N ASP A 204 0.85 -2.92 0.25
CA ASP A 204 0.47 -1.99 1.32
C ASP A 204 1.40 -2.08 2.54
N ARG A 205 2.27 -3.12 2.61
CA ARG A 205 3.29 -3.32 3.65
C ARG A 205 4.68 -3.35 3.07
N LEU A 206 5.63 -2.91 3.88
CA LEU A 206 7.03 -2.74 3.53
C LEU A 206 7.93 -3.19 4.68
N ALA A 207 8.89 -4.05 4.39
CA ALA A 207 9.93 -4.44 5.33
C ALA A 207 11.31 -4.36 4.66
N PHE A 208 12.34 -4.13 5.46
CA PHE A 208 13.71 -3.97 5.00
C PHE A 208 14.67 -4.99 5.62
N ILE A 209 15.72 -5.28 4.87
CA ILE A 209 16.91 -6.02 5.32
C ILE A 209 18.10 -5.08 5.15
N CYS A 210 18.90 -4.94 6.20
CA CYS A 210 20.14 -4.15 6.18
C CYS A 210 21.20 -4.80 5.29
N GLU A 211 22.23 -4.06 4.91
CA GLU A 211 23.35 -4.51 4.07
C GLU A 211 24.11 -5.71 4.63
N ASN A 212 24.07 -5.91 5.95
CA ASN A 212 24.69 -7.06 6.63
C ASN A 212 23.77 -8.30 6.69
N GLY A 213 22.55 -8.22 6.09
CA GLY A 213 21.56 -9.29 6.09
C GLY A 213 20.67 -9.33 7.33
N GLU A 214 20.83 -8.42 8.28
CA GLU A 214 19.97 -8.34 9.46
C GLU A 214 18.63 -7.66 9.13
N PRO A 215 17.50 -8.13 9.68
CA PRO A 215 16.23 -7.46 9.52
C PRO A 215 16.24 -6.05 10.14
N PHE A 216 15.75 -5.05 9.40
CA PHE A 216 15.48 -3.72 9.93
C PHE A 216 14.17 -3.68 10.72
N VAL A 217 13.55 -4.76 10.99
CA VAL A 217 12.28 -4.94 11.70
C VAL A 217 11.15 -4.05 11.15
N GLU A 218 10.09 -4.64 10.68
CA GLU A 218 8.98 -3.98 9.97
C GLU A 218 8.35 -2.80 10.74
N GLU A 219 8.37 -2.84 12.07
CA GLU A 219 7.88 -1.75 12.92
C GLU A 219 8.65 -0.45 12.75
N TYR A 220 9.96 -0.54 12.44
CA TYR A 220 10.79 0.64 12.26
C TYR A 220 10.66 1.29 10.88
N THR A 221 10.02 0.65 9.92
CA THR A 221 9.73 1.26 8.62
C THR A 221 9.00 2.58 8.77
N LEU A 222 7.87 2.57 9.48
CA LEU A 222 7.11 3.79 9.77
C LEU A 222 7.92 4.81 10.57
N VAL A 223 8.70 4.33 11.55
CA VAL A 223 9.49 5.21 12.44
C VAL A 223 10.55 5.97 11.66
N ALA A 224 11.30 5.30 10.78
CA ALA A 224 12.36 5.92 9.98
C ALA A 224 11.80 6.96 8.99
N VAL A 225 10.70 6.61 8.30
CA VAL A 225 10.02 7.55 7.40
C VAL A 225 9.47 8.76 8.17
N ALA A 226 8.91 8.54 9.36
CA ALA A 226 8.39 9.61 10.20
C ALA A 226 9.50 10.54 10.72
N ASP A 227 10.64 9.99 11.09
CA ASP A 227 11.81 10.77 11.57
C ASP A 227 12.26 11.74 10.47
N TYR A 228 12.48 11.26 9.24
CA TYR A 228 12.82 12.09 8.10
C TYR A 228 11.75 13.18 7.82
N LEU A 229 10.50 12.81 7.88
CA LEU A 229 9.38 13.72 7.59
C LEU A 229 9.27 14.82 8.64
N LEU A 230 9.43 14.48 9.92
CA LEU A 230 9.41 15.39 11.04
C LEU A 230 10.62 16.34 10.99
N ASP A 231 11.82 15.84 10.67
CA ASP A 231 13.01 16.66 10.45
C ASP A 231 12.76 17.72 9.36
N CYS A 232 12.22 17.31 8.22
CA CYS A 232 11.88 18.21 7.12
C CYS A 232 10.84 19.26 7.53
N ALA A 233 9.84 18.87 8.31
CA ALA A 233 8.79 19.76 8.78
C ALA A 233 9.33 20.79 9.79
N VAL A 234 10.13 20.36 10.76
CA VAL A 234 10.79 21.22 11.74
C VAL A 234 11.74 22.21 11.04
N ALA A 235 12.54 21.75 10.09
CA ALA A 235 13.44 22.60 9.32
C ALA A 235 12.69 23.71 8.53
N LYS A 236 11.44 23.45 8.13
CA LYS A 236 10.54 24.43 7.49
C LYS A 236 9.80 25.32 8.51
N GLY A 237 10.06 25.14 9.80
CA GLY A 237 9.42 25.91 10.88
C GLY A 237 7.97 25.54 11.16
N GLN A 238 7.53 24.35 10.72
CA GLN A 238 6.20 23.84 11.04
C GLN A 238 6.11 23.53 12.54
N LYS A 239 4.93 23.76 13.09
CA LYS A 239 4.61 23.52 14.51
C LYS A 239 3.39 22.61 14.61
N ASP A 240 3.12 22.16 15.81
CA ASP A 240 1.94 21.32 16.10
C ASP A 240 1.90 20.04 15.26
N LEU A 241 3.09 19.44 15.04
CA LEU A 241 3.23 18.20 14.30
C LEU A 241 2.57 17.05 15.05
N ALA A 242 1.80 16.23 14.35
CA ALA A 242 1.16 15.05 14.92
C ALA A 242 1.50 13.81 14.12
N THR A 243 1.63 12.68 14.82
CA THR A 243 1.73 11.34 14.20
C THR A 243 0.75 10.38 14.83
N VAL A 244 0.39 9.33 14.09
CA VAL A 244 -0.56 8.30 14.56
C VAL A 244 -0.03 6.91 14.23
N SER A 245 -0.08 5.99 15.20
CA SER A 245 -0.02 4.56 14.88
C SER A 245 -1.07 3.77 15.65
N ASN A 246 -1.28 2.52 15.25
CA ASN A 246 -2.20 1.65 15.96
C ASN A 246 -1.60 1.12 17.27
N LEU A 247 -2.45 0.58 18.15
CA LEU A 247 -2.06 0.09 19.48
C LEU A 247 -1.20 -1.19 19.45
N SER A 248 -1.05 -1.85 18.31
CA SER A 248 -0.15 -3.00 18.15
C SER A 248 1.26 -2.60 17.72
N SER A 249 1.52 -1.31 17.48
CA SER A 249 2.84 -0.77 17.16
C SER A 249 3.69 -0.54 18.41
N SER A 250 5.01 -0.53 18.22
CA SER A 250 5.95 -0.17 19.29
C SER A 250 5.83 1.32 19.68
N ARG A 251 6.50 1.70 20.76
CA ARG A 251 6.53 3.10 21.22
C ARG A 251 7.50 3.98 20.42
N ALA A 252 8.28 3.40 19.52
CA ALA A 252 9.34 4.13 18.82
C ALA A 252 8.83 5.35 18.05
N LEU A 253 7.66 5.23 17.38
CA LEU A 253 7.06 6.37 16.69
C LEU A 253 6.72 7.52 17.66
N ARG A 254 6.19 7.20 18.86
CA ARG A 254 5.92 8.21 19.87
C ARG A 254 7.21 8.90 20.31
N ASP A 255 8.25 8.11 20.62
CA ASP A 255 9.49 8.64 21.15
C ASP A 255 10.18 9.57 20.12
N VAL A 256 10.16 9.20 18.83
CA VAL A 256 10.63 10.06 17.72
C VAL A 256 9.77 11.32 17.59
N THR A 257 8.45 11.20 17.63
CA THR A 257 7.54 12.35 17.52
C THR A 257 7.78 13.36 18.63
N GLU A 258 7.91 12.90 19.88
CA GLU A 258 8.17 13.73 21.04
C GLU A 258 9.56 14.39 20.97
N ALA A 259 10.57 13.68 20.43
CA ALA A 259 11.91 14.24 20.22
C ALA A 259 11.91 15.42 19.24
N HIS A 260 11.02 15.41 18.24
CA HIS A 260 10.80 16.54 17.30
C HIS A 260 9.83 17.59 17.84
N GLY A 261 9.38 17.49 19.09
CA GLY A 261 8.43 18.43 19.71
C GLY A 261 6.99 18.28 19.21
N GLY A 262 6.67 17.17 18.56
CA GLY A 262 5.33 16.82 18.09
C GLY A 262 4.47 16.09 19.12
N THR A 263 3.25 15.77 18.75
CA THR A 263 2.29 15.03 19.57
C THR A 263 1.94 13.70 18.89
N TYR A 264 2.13 12.60 19.63
CA TYR A 264 1.76 11.26 19.19
C TYR A 264 0.35 10.91 19.63
N TYR A 265 -0.41 10.27 18.74
CA TYR A 265 -1.73 9.70 19.04
C TYR A 265 -1.78 8.21 18.70
N ALA A 266 -2.47 7.44 19.52
CA ALA A 266 -2.73 6.03 19.27
C ALA A 266 -4.14 5.83 18.73
N ALA A 267 -4.29 4.89 17.79
CA ALA A 267 -5.58 4.46 17.23
C ALA A 267 -5.82 2.98 17.55
N ALA A 268 -7.06 2.52 17.46
CA ALA A 268 -7.37 1.10 17.45
C ALA A 268 -6.70 0.42 16.25
N VAL A 269 -6.49 -0.90 16.35
CA VAL A 269 -5.93 -1.70 15.25
C VAL A 269 -6.86 -1.65 14.04
N GLY A 270 -6.27 -1.55 12.86
CA GLY A 270 -6.95 -1.44 11.57
C GLY A 270 -6.73 -0.07 10.92
N GLU A 271 -6.42 -0.10 9.65
CA GLU A 271 -6.06 1.09 8.85
C GLU A 271 -7.12 2.20 8.93
N VAL A 272 -8.41 1.85 8.83
CA VAL A 272 -9.53 2.79 8.93
C VAL A 272 -9.48 3.61 10.22
N ASN A 273 -9.14 2.96 11.34
CA ASN A 273 -9.03 3.62 12.64
C ASN A 273 -7.83 4.58 12.70
N VAL A 274 -6.73 4.18 12.08
CA VAL A 274 -5.52 5.04 11.96
C VAL A 274 -5.84 6.26 11.10
N VAL A 275 -6.40 6.07 9.92
CA VAL A 275 -6.78 7.16 8.99
C VAL A 275 -7.77 8.12 9.63
N THR A 276 -8.78 7.60 10.31
CA THR A 276 -9.76 8.42 11.05
C THR A 276 -9.06 9.29 12.10
N LYS A 277 -8.18 8.67 12.92
CA LYS A 277 -7.42 9.40 13.94
C LYS A 277 -6.47 10.43 13.34
N MET A 278 -5.83 10.12 12.21
CA MET A 278 -4.97 11.07 11.49
C MET A 278 -5.74 12.30 11.03
N LYS A 279 -6.95 12.12 10.49
CA LYS A 279 -7.83 13.24 10.07
C LYS A 279 -8.28 14.09 11.26
N GLU A 280 -8.65 13.45 12.38
CA GLU A 280 -9.07 14.14 13.61
C GLU A 280 -7.95 15.01 14.20
N THR A 281 -6.70 14.56 14.08
CA THR A 281 -5.54 15.19 14.73
C THR A 281 -4.70 16.04 13.78
N GLY A 282 -4.98 16.00 12.47
CA GLY A 282 -4.15 16.63 11.45
C GLY A 282 -2.75 16.02 11.35
N ALA A 283 -2.63 14.72 11.63
CA ALA A 283 -1.33 14.03 11.63
C ALA A 283 -0.67 14.07 10.25
N VAL A 284 0.63 14.38 10.23
CA VAL A 284 1.43 14.52 9.01
C VAL A 284 1.87 13.17 8.45
N ILE A 285 1.94 12.16 9.30
CA ILE A 285 2.23 10.76 8.95
C ILE A 285 1.61 9.83 9.98
N GLY A 286 1.27 8.64 9.54
CA GLY A 286 0.80 7.57 10.41
C GLY A 286 1.01 6.20 9.78
N GLY A 287 0.50 5.17 10.43
CA GLY A 287 0.59 3.82 9.91
C GLY A 287 0.45 2.75 10.99
N GLU A 288 0.94 1.57 10.66
CA GLU A 288 0.87 0.40 11.51
C GLU A 288 2.26 -0.25 11.65
N GLY A 289 2.54 -0.86 12.80
CA GLY A 289 3.80 -1.54 13.08
C GLY A 289 4.09 -2.78 12.23
N ASN A 290 3.21 -3.10 11.29
CA ASN A 290 3.35 -4.18 10.32
C ASN A 290 4.04 -3.74 8.99
N GLY A 291 4.71 -2.59 8.98
CA GLY A 291 5.34 -2.01 7.80
C GLY A 291 4.44 -1.09 6.95
N GLY A 292 3.23 -0.82 7.41
CA GLY A 292 2.29 0.06 6.68
C GLY A 292 2.56 1.54 6.97
N VAL A 293 2.88 2.31 5.94
CA VAL A 293 3.11 3.76 6.00
C VAL A 293 1.94 4.48 5.34
N ILE A 294 1.35 5.45 6.04
CA ILE A 294 0.28 6.32 5.52
C ILE A 294 0.79 7.75 5.51
N TYR A 295 0.89 8.35 4.33
CA TYR A 295 1.30 9.73 4.15
C TYR A 295 0.18 10.53 3.48
N PRO A 296 -0.62 11.30 4.24
CA PRO A 296 -1.84 11.95 3.75
C PRO A 296 -1.62 12.94 2.59
N ALA A 297 -0.41 13.51 2.46
CA ALA A 297 -0.10 14.38 1.32
C ALA A 297 0.04 13.62 -0.01
N ALA A 298 0.17 12.29 0.02
CA ALA A 298 0.05 11.43 -1.16
C ALA A 298 -1.39 10.90 -1.28
N HIS A 299 -1.82 10.10 -0.33
CA HIS A 299 -3.22 9.63 -0.17
C HIS A 299 -3.42 9.07 1.25
N SER A 300 -4.66 8.70 1.58
CA SER A 300 -5.03 8.26 2.93
C SER A 300 -5.01 6.73 3.10
N GLY A 301 -4.16 6.02 2.38
CA GLY A 301 -3.98 4.57 2.49
C GLY A 301 -2.53 4.19 2.79
N ARG A 302 -2.29 2.95 3.22
CA ARG A 302 -0.95 2.41 3.39
C ARG A 302 -0.29 2.20 2.02
N ASP A 303 0.94 2.66 1.86
CA ASP A 303 1.63 2.64 0.59
C ASP A 303 3.12 2.35 0.74
N ALA A 304 3.54 1.19 0.25
CA ALA A 304 4.95 0.81 0.26
C ALA A 304 5.80 1.69 -0.67
N LEU A 305 5.23 2.25 -1.77
CA LEU A 305 5.96 3.13 -2.67
C LEU A 305 6.33 4.44 -1.98
N VAL A 306 5.39 5.01 -1.22
CA VAL A 306 5.65 6.19 -0.37
C VAL A 306 6.75 5.87 0.65
N GLY A 307 6.64 4.73 1.33
CA GLY A 307 7.62 4.30 2.33
C GLY A 307 9.04 4.22 1.75
N ILE A 308 9.19 3.61 0.56
CA ILE A 308 10.50 3.47 -0.10
C ILE A 308 11.04 4.82 -0.60
N ALA A 309 10.18 5.66 -1.16
CA ALA A 309 10.63 6.90 -1.76
C ALA A 309 11.04 7.96 -0.71
N LEU A 310 10.57 7.81 0.54
CA LEU A 310 10.86 8.72 1.66
C LEU A 310 11.94 8.18 2.62
N LEU A 311 12.30 6.90 2.54
CA LEU A 311 13.39 6.30 3.30
C LEU A 311 14.75 6.65 2.65
#